data_f3fc10fcaecd8aa1e2ab4eaba2c914b7
#
_entry.id   f3fc10fcaecd8aa1e2ab4eaba2c914b7
#
_cell.length_a   1.000
_cell.length_b   1.000
_cell.length_c   1.000
_cell.angle_alpha   90.00
_cell.angle_beta   90.00
_cell.angle_gamma   90.00
#
_symmetry.space_group_name_H-M   'P 1'
#
loop_
_entity.id
_entity.type
_entity.pdbx_description
1 polymer ?
#
loop_
_entity_poly.entity_id
_entity_poly.type
_entity_poly.pdbx_seq_one_letter_code
_entity_poly.pdbx_strand_id
1 'polypeptide(L)'
;GQINSVNMSSIYITPIGLNFPEEILIDNVDSLKLDNGKLLVAGNQVLLLYSNGQFTTPGEEKLNRQTARQEYDVEYVITPNWSLNLYTGYPIIKGSSFDYYDDINPVFGLSIGSPWGLFMGDFFMNAIAEIAYYDFNVINNPDYERFGGMAWQIGVSPGFFIGEYSISLTACTGIYHAGTGFIAGGSIDLPLGGIILDKYGDVEFVENMEEVIEALEIRVTGRANTVKKYDGGTTYWLGAGISLGYEF
;
A
#
# COMPACT_ATOMS: atom_id res chain seq x y z
N GLY A 1 26.06 -7.72 -34.93
CA GLY A 1 25.10 -8.13 -33.91
C GLY A 1 23.76 -7.45 -34.07
N GLN A 2 22.77 -7.94 -33.42
CA GLN A 2 21.44 -7.35 -33.42
C GLN A 2 21.22 -6.59 -32.08
N ILE A 3 20.79 -5.33 -32.18
CA ILE A 3 20.44 -4.53 -30.99
C ILE A 3 19.05 -4.95 -30.51
N ASN A 4 18.97 -5.34 -29.26
CA ASN A 4 17.71 -5.74 -28.60
C ASN A 4 17.05 -4.54 -27.94
N SER A 5 17.84 -3.79 -27.15
CA SER A 5 17.37 -2.55 -26.52
C SER A 5 18.53 -1.60 -26.18
N VAL A 6 18.21 -0.33 -26.02
CA VAL A 6 19.09 0.73 -25.52
C VAL A 6 18.32 1.51 -24.48
N ASN A 7 18.78 1.49 -23.23
CA ASN A 7 18.24 2.31 -22.13
C ASN A 7 19.26 3.38 -21.69
N MET A 8 18.99 4.11 -20.65
CA MET A 8 19.86 5.21 -20.18
C MET A 8 21.21 4.75 -19.64
N SER A 9 21.35 3.51 -19.19
CA SER A 9 22.55 2.97 -18.54
C SER A 9 23.24 1.87 -19.36
N SER A 10 22.50 1.15 -20.21
CA SER A 10 22.99 -0.06 -20.86
C SER A 10 22.45 -0.24 -22.27
N ILE A 11 23.21 -1.00 -23.07
CA ILE A 11 22.83 -1.48 -24.39
C ILE A 11 22.80 -3.01 -24.33
N TYR A 12 21.72 -3.61 -24.82
CA TYR A 12 21.62 -5.06 -24.98
C TYR A 12 21.76 -5.44 -26.44
N ILE A 13 22.83 -6.16 -26.77
CA ILE A 13 23.16 -6.60 -28.12
C ILE A 13 23.32 -8.11 -28.15
N THR A 14 22.68 -8.77 -29.11
CA THR A 14 22.99 -10.17 -29.43
C THR A 14 24.12 -10.21 -30.47
N PRO A 15 25.34 -10.63 -30.11
CA PRO A 15 26.47 -10.75 -31.04
C PRO A 15 26.18 -11.77 -32.14
N ILE A 16 26.87 -11.63 -33.29
CA ILE A 16 26.78 -12.61 -34.38
C ILE A 16 27.31 -13.96 -33.88
N GLY A 17 26.48 -15.00 -33.99
CA GLY A 17 26.84 -16.36 -33.58
C GLY A 17 26.46 -16.72 -32.14
N LEU A 18 25.88 -15.79 -31.37
CA LEU A 18 25.31 -16.06 -30.07
C LEU A 18 23.79 -15.97 -30.11
N ASN A 19 23.11 -16.70 -29.20
CA ASN A 19 21.63 -16.72 -29.10
C ASN A 19 21.10 -15.98 -27.87
N PHE A 20 21.97 -15.28 -27.14
CA PHE A 20 21.61 -14.51 -25.95
C PHE A 20 22.20 -13.10 -26.06
N PRO A 21 21.50 -12.09 -25.51
CA PRO A 21 22.01 -10.72 -25.51
C PRO A 21 23.13 -10.55 -24.49
N GLU A 22 24.10 -9.72 -24.82
CA GLU A 22 25.13 -9.22 -23.91
C GLU A 22 24.80 -7.78 -23.53
N GLU A 23 25.04 -7.45 -22.26
CA GLU A 23 24.89 -6.10 -21.73
C GLU A 23 26.19 -5.34 -21.85
N ILE A 24 26.12 -4.13 -22.39
CA ILE A 24 27.24 -3.19 -22.49
C ILE A 24 26.82 -1.88 -21.82
N LEU A 25 27.55 -1.47 -20.79
CA LEU A 25 27.28 -0.21 -20.09
C LEU A 25 27.57 0.97 -21.04
N ILE A 26 26.73 2.01 -20.98
CA ILE A 26 26.86 3.22 -21.81
C ILE A 26 28.19 3.90 -21.62
N ASP A 27 28.74 3.92 -20.40
CA ASP A 27 30.05 4.51 -20.08
C ASP A 27 31.21 3.87 -20.86
N ASN A 28 31.02 2.68 -21.40
CA ASN A 28 32.01 1.96 -22.21
C ASN A 28 31.77 2.11 -23.70
N VAL A 29 30.86 2.99 -24.15
CA VAL A 29 30.46 3.14 -25.55
C VAL A 29 30.62 4.58 -26.01
N ASP A 30 31.67 4.86 -26.78
CA ASP A 30 31.91 6.18 -27.36
C ASP A 30 30.81 6.57 -28.37
N SER A 31 30.39 5.62 -29.19
CA SER A 31 29.32 5.86 -30.15
C SER A 31 28.67 4.55 -30.62
N LEU A 32 27.35 4.59 -30.80
CA LEU A 32 26.56 3.51 -31.38
C LEU A 32 25.73 4.05 -32.54
N LYS A 33 25.98 3.58 -33.71
CA LYS A 33 25.29 3.95 -34.95
C LYS A 33 24.70 2.71 -35.62
N LEU A 34 23.47 2.80 -36.04
CA LEU A 34 22.80 1.74 -36.80
C LEU A 34 23.22 1.77 -38.28
N ASP A 35 23.02 0.66 -39.02
CA ASP A 35 23.30 0.54 -40.45
C ASP A 35 22.53 1.56 -41.31
N ASN A 36 21.33 1.98 -40.83
CA ASN A 36 20.52 3.02 -41.46
C ASN A 36 21.03 4.45 -41.20
N GLY A 37 22.16 4.60 -40.54
CA GLY A 37 22.78 5.89 -40.24
C GLY A 37 22.28 6.56 -38.94
N LYS A 38 21.29 5.99 -38.25
CA LYS A 38 20.75 6.55 -37.04
C LYS A 38 21.73 6.40 -35.88
N LEU A 39 22.01 7.49 -35.15
CA LEU A 39 22.94 7.54 -34.02
C LEU A 39 22.14 7.37 -32.72
N LEU A 40 22.47 6.35 -31.94
CA LEU A 40 21.78 6.05 -30.66
C LEU A 40 22.58 6.56 -29.45
N VAL A 41 23.89 6.45 -29.49
CA VAL A 41 24.81 6.90 -28.44
C VAL A 41 25.93 7.72 -29.06
N ALA A 42 26.32 8.82 -28.43
CA ALA A 42 27.50 9.62 -28.82
C ALA A 42 28.11 10.23 -27.55
N GLY A 43 29.44 10.07 -27.42
CA GLY A 43 30.19 10.62 -26.27
C GLY A 43 29.69 10.12 -24.93
N ASN A 44 29.41 8.83 -24.82
CA ASN A 44 28.86 8.19 -23.63
C ASN A 44 27.47 8.72 -23.20
N GLN A 45 26.76 9.39 -24.11
CA GLN A 45 25.41 9.89 -23.88
C GLN A 45 24.40 9.22 -24.79
N VAL A 46 23.28 8.81 -24.25
CA VAL A 46 22.16 8.23 -24.99
C VAL A 46 21.38 9.35 -25.68
N LEU A 47 21.38 9.33 -27.00
CA LEU A 47 20.61 10.27 -27.83
C LEU A 47 19.22 9.75 -28.15
N LEU A 48 19.11 8.41 -28.33
CA LEU A 48 17.85 7.74 -28.62
C LEU A 48 17.81 6.41 -27.88
N LEU A 49 16.75 6.19 -27.17
CA LEU A 49 16.38 4.92 -26.58
C LEU A 49 15.78 4.01 -27.66
N TYR A 50 15.96 2.70 -27.50
CA TYR A 50 15.42 1.72 -28.43
C TYR A 50 14.85 0.54 -27.65
N SER A 51 13.59 0.22 -27.89
CA SER A 51 12.92 -0.94 -27.32
C SER A 51 11.81 -1.41 -28.25
N ASN A 52 11.69 -2.72 -28.45
CA ASN A 52 10.61 -3.36 -29.23
C ASN A 52 10.42 -2.76 -30.63
N GLY A 53 11.51 -2.35 -31.30
CA GLY A 53 11.45 -1.78 -32.64
C GLY A 53 11.15 -0.28 -32.69
N GLN A 54 10.93 0.37 -31.57
CA GLN A 54 10.61 1.79 -31.48
C GLN A 54 11.80 2.61 -30.96
N PHE A 55 11.89 3.85 -31.42
CA PHE A 55 12.89 4.82 -30.98
C PHE A 55 12.20 5.97 -30.26
N THR A 56 12.71 6.32 -29.08
CA THR A 56 12.21 7.44 -28.28
C THR A 56 13.39 8.32 -27.84
N THR A 57 13.18 9.60 -27.65
CA THR A 57 14.19 10.47 -27.03
C THR A 57 14.15 10.30 -25.49
N PRO A 58 15.28 10.47 -24.78
CA PRO A 58 15.29 10.38 -23.31
C PRO A 58 14.28 11.29 -22.59
N GLY A 59 13.90 12.43 -23.23
CA GLY A 59 12.88 13.34 -22.72
C GLY A 59 11.44 12.86 -22.98
N GLU A 60 11.21 12.21 -24.12
CA GLU A 60 9.89 11.66 -24.48
C GLU A 60 9.56 10.40 -23.67
N GLU A 61 10.55 9.64 -23.23
CA GLU A 61 10.30 8.49 -22.36
C GLU A 61 9.71 8.91 -21.01
N LYS A 62 10.21 10.01 -20.42
CA LYS A 62 9.61 10.58 -19.20
C LYS A 62 8.17 11.06 -19.47
N LEU A 63 7.94 11.70 -20.61
CA LEU A 63 6.60 12.16 -21.01
C LEU A 63 5.67 10.99 -21.33
N ASN A 64 6.15 9.97 -22.04
CA ASN A 64 5.39 8.76 -22.37
C ASN A 64 5.08 7.91 -21.14
N ARG A 65 5.98 7.85 -20.13
CA ARG A 65 5.68 7.21 -18.85
C ARG A 65 4.59 7.99 -18.08
N GLN A 66 4.62 9.33 -18.12
CA GLN A 66 3.56 10.15 -17.52
C GLN A 66 2.24 10.07 -18.30
N THR A 67 2.31 10.07 -19.65
CA THR A 67 1.12 9.95 -20.51
C THR A 67 0.60 8.51 -20.52
N ALA A 68 1.47 7.51 -20.47
CA ALA A 68 1.07 6.10 -20.33
C ALA A 68 0.43 5.83 -18.95
N ARG A 69 0.84 6.53 -17.89
CA ARG A 69 0.09 6.53 -16.62
C ARG A 69 -1.28 7.23 -16.72
N GLN A 70 -1.48 8.13 -17.70
CA GLN A 70 -2.75 8.82 -17.95
C GLN A 70 -3.64 8.15 -19.01
N GLU A 71 -3.07 7.37 -19.94
CA GLU A 71 -3.79 6.74 -21.08
C GLU A 71 -4.01 5.23 -20.94
N TYR A 72 -3.44 4.60 -19.93
CA TYR A 72 -3.94 3.32 -19.50
C TYR A 72 -5.27 3.61 -18.75
N ASP A 73 -6.38 3.40 -19.46
CA ASP A 73 -7.47 2.61 -18.90
C ASP A 73 -6.83 1.28 -18.48
N VAL A 74 -6.10 1.31 -17.40
CA VAL A 74 -5.62 0.12 -16.73
C VAL A 74 -6.91 -0.52 -16.26
N GLU A 75 -7.34 -1.51 -17.00
CA GLU A 75 -8.12 -2.57 -16.42
C GLU A 75 -7.24 -3.03 -15.25
N TYR A 76 -7.46 -2.42 -14.07
CA TYR A 76 -6.78 -2.78 -12.84
C TYR A 76 -7.10 -4.25 -12.63
N VAL A 77 -6.21 -5.11 -13.10
CA VAL A 77 -6.22 -6.51 -12.70
C VAL A 77 -5.80 -6.45 -11.24
N ILE A 78 -6.82 -6.36 -10.39
CA ILE A 78 -6.66 -6.43 -8.95
C ILE A 78 -6.04 -7.81 -8.70
N THR A 79 -4.72 -7.83 -8.56
CA THR A 79 -4.03 -9.02 -8.09
C THR A 79 -4.28 -9.06 -6.59
N PRO A 80 -5.03 -10.09 -6.13
CA PRO A 80 -5.29 -10.20 -4.71
C PRO A 80 -3.97 -10.46 -3.98
N ASN A 81 -3.54 -9.49 -3.19
CA ASN A 81 -2.32 -9.55 -2.40
C ASN A 81 -2.65 -9.69 -0.91
N TRP A 82 -1.70 -10.18 -0.16
CA TRP A 82 -1.75 -10.06 1.29
C TRP A 82 -1.48 -8.62 1.68
N SER A 83 -2.21 -8.09 2.64
CA SER A 83 -1.92 -6.79 3.22
C SER A 83 -1.60 -6.91 4.71
N LEU A 84 -0.62 -6.15 5.16
CA LEU A 84 -0.25 -6.02 6.56
C LEU A 84 -0.38 -4.56 6.97
N ASN A 85 -1.16 -4.26 8.01
CA ASN A 85 -1.41 -2.89 8.43
C ASN A 85 -1.08 -2.71 9.91
N LEU A 86 -0.23 -1.74 10.22
CA LEU A 86 0.00 -1.22 11.57
C LEU A 86 -0.95 -0.07 11.84
N TYR A 87 -1.81 -0.25 12.81
CA TYR A 87 -2.87 0.69 13.18
C TYR A 87 -2.58 1.39 14.49
N THR A 88 -2.88 2.68 14.54
CA THR A 88 -3.04 3.42 15.79
C THR A 88 -4.29 4.28 15.74
N GLY A 89 -5.03 4.36 16.82
CA GLY A 89 -6.26 5.13 16.89
C GLY A 89 -6.60 5.57 18.30
N TYR A 90 -7.57 6.48 18.39
CA TYR A 90 -8.00 7.05 19.64
C TYR A 90 -9.54 7.15 19.70
N PRO A 91 -10.18 6.78 20.83
CA PRO A 91 -11.62 7.00 21.05
C PRO A 91 -11.94 8.50 21.11
N ILE A 92 -12.73 8.98 20.13
CA ILE A 92 -13.13 10.40 20.05
C ILE A 92 -14.47 10.62 20.73
N ILE A 93 -15.47 9.78 20.43
CA ILE A 93 -16.80 9.84 21.02
C ILE A 93 -16.99 8.59 21.86
N LYS A 94 -17.32 8.80 23.12
CA LYS A 94 -17.39 7.77 24.15
C LYS A 94 -18.83 7.64 24.63
N GLY A 95 -19.29 6.41 24.82
CA GLY A 95 -20.57 6.15 25.48
C GLY A 95 -20.50 6.44 26.98
N SER A 96 -21.64 6.49 27.64
CA SER A 96 -21.74 6.75 29.10
C SER A 96 -20.96 5.76 29.96
N SER A 97 -20.70 4.56 29.47
CA SER A 97 -19.82 3.58 30.13
C SER A 97 -18.36 4.01 30.21
N PHE A 98 -17.94 5.02 29.44
CA PHE A 98 -16.60 5.60 29.47
C PHE A 98 -16.42 6.69 30.53
N ASP A 99 -17.51 7.15 31.17
CA ASP A 99 -17.43 8.15 32.25
C ASP A 99 -16.63 7.65 33.47
N TYR A 100 -16.38 6.33 33.50
CA TYR A 100 -15.58 5.67 34.54
C TYR A 100 -14.09 5.53 34.18
N TYR A 101 -13.69 5.84 32.91
CA TYR A 101 -12.30 5.75 32.46
C TYR A 101 -11.69 7.13 32.39
N ASP A 102 -10.61 7.38 33.15
CA ASP A 102 -9.90 8.67 33.15
C ASP A 102 -8.74 8.67 32.15
N ASP A 103 -7.96 7.58 32.14
CA ASP A 103 -6.85 7.43 31.25
C ASP A 103 -7.26 6.53 30.09
N ILE A 104 -7.51 7.14 28.95
CA ILE A 104 -7.77 6.43 27.70
C ILE A 104 -6.54 6.58 26.84
N ASN A 105 -5.79 5.49 26.72
CA ASN A 105 -4.60 5.45 25.89
C ASN A 105 -4.95 5.18 24.41
N PRO A 106 -4.06 5.57 23.47
CA PRO A 106 -4.20 5.16 22.07
C PRO A 106 -4.31 3.65 21.94
N VAL A 107 -5.14 3.21 21.02
CA VAL A 107 -5.25 1.81 20.61
C VAL A 107 -4.18 1.53 19.58
N PHE A 108 -3.48 0.43 19.72
CA PHE A 108 -2.52 -0.06 18.74
C PHE A 108 -2.98 -1.40 18.21
N GLY A 109 -2.79 -1.63 16.92
CA GLY A 109 -3.19 -2.88 16.29
C GLY A 109 -2.33 -3.26 15.11
N LEU A 110 -2.41 -4.53 14.79
CA LEU A 110 -1.85 -5.15 13.61
C LEU A 110 -2.97 -5.90 12.92
N SER A 111 -3.23 -5.59 11.64
CA SER A 111 -4.21 -6.32 10.85
C SER A 111 -3.57 -6.94 9.62
N ILE A 112 -4.08 -8.09 9.23
CA ILE A 112 -3.73 -8.78 8.01
C ILE A 112 -4.98 -8.93 7.15
N GLY A 113 -4.87 -8.51 5.89
CA GLY A 113 -5.89 -8.73 4.87
C GLY A 113 -5.54 -9.94 4.01
N SER A 114 -6.56 -10.74 3.69
CA SER A 114 -6.42 -11.93 2.86
C SER A 114 -6.45 -11.56 1.37
N PRO A 115 -5.64 -12.21 0.51
CA PRO A 115 -5.79 -12.12 -0.93
C PRO A 115 -7.07 -12.81 -1.42
N TRP A 116 -7.67 -13.65 -0.58
CA TRP A 116 -8.92 -14.32 -0.92
C TRP A 116 -10.11 -13.42 -0.61
N GLY A 117 -10.87 -13.12 -1.65
CA GLY A 117 -12.01 -12.23 -1.55
C GLY A 117 -12.92 -12.30 -2.77
N LEU A 118 -13.90 -11.44 -2.79
CA LEU A 118 -14.77 -11.23 -3.94
C LEU A 118 -14.32 -9.95 -4.65
N PHE A 119 -14.04 -10.05 -5.95
CA PHE A 119 -13.65 -8.93 -6.80
C PHE A 119 -14.60 -8.84 -7.98
N MET A 120 -15.21 -7.68 -8.22
CA MET A 120 -16.15 -7.44 -9.31
C MET A 120 -15.99 -6.01 -9.82
N GLY A 121 -15.20 -5.82 -10.88
CA GLY A 121 -14.83 -4.48 -11.34
C GLY A 121 -14.10 -3.74 -10.22
N ASP A 122 -14.54 -2.51 -9.91
CA ASP A 122 -13.94 -1.71 -8.84
C ASP A 122 -14.32 -2.17 -7.42
N PHE A 123 -15.30 -3.07 -7.29
CA PHE A 123 -15.72 -3.59 -5.99
C PHE A 123 -14.79 -4.71 -5.53
N PHE A 124 -14.40 -4.65 -4.25
CA PHE A 124 -13.68 -5.73 -3.56
C PHE A 124 -14.30 -6.04 -2.20
N MET A 125 -14.11 -7.25 -1.71
CA MET A 125 -14.45 -7.65 -0.34
C MET A 125 -13.43 -8.68 0.13
N ASN A 126 -12.58 -8.31 1.06
CA ASN A 126 -11.51 -9.15 1.61
C ASN A 126 -11.88 -9.63 3.02
N ALA A 127 -11.37 -10.82 3.39
CA ALA A 127 -11.35 -11.25 4.77
C ALA A 127 -10.18 -10.56 5.51
N ILE A 128 -10.43 -10.14 6.73
CA ILE A 128 -9.42 -9.51 7.58
C ILE A 128 -9.36 -10.16 8.96
N ALA A 129 -8.16 -10.18 9.53
CA ALA A 129 -7.92 -10.53 10.92
C ALA A 129 -7.10 -9.42 11.58
N GLU A 130 -7.42 -9.08 12.82
CA GLU A 130 -6.75 -8.01 13.54
C GLU A 130 -6.45 -8.45 14.97
N ILE A 131 -5.27 -8.04 15.46
CA ILE A 131 -4.91 -8.07 16.88
C ILE A 131 -4.75 -6.63 17.31
N ALA A 132 -5.46 -6.22 18.36
CA ALA A 132 -5.39 -4.86 18.89
C ALA A 132 -5.13 -4.87 20.39
N TYR A 133 -4.42 -3.88 20.87
CA TYR A 133 -4.16 -3.64 22.28
C TYR A 133 -4.91 -2.40 22.74
N TYR A 134 -5.69 -2.57 23.81
CA TYR A 134 -6.48 -1.54 24.47
C TYR A 134 -5.96 -1.32 25.87
N ASP A 135 -5.93 -0.07 26.33
CA ASP A 135 -5.52 0.30 27.67
C ASP A 135 -6.33 1.50 28.15
N PHE A 136 -7.53 1.21 28.68
CA PHE A 136 -8.40 2.20 29.28
C PHE A 136 -8.46 1.95 30.81
N ASN A 137 -7.93 2.88 31.55
CA ASN A 137 -7.80 2.77 33.00
C ASN A 137 -8.97 3.41 33.75
N VAL A 138 -9.42 2.78 34.81
CA VAL A 138 -10.47 3.28 35.69
C VAL A 138 -9.85 4.07 36.84
N ILE A 139 -10.39 5.25 37.13
CA ILE A 139 -9.95 6.04 38.28
C ILE A 139 -10.45 5.38 39.57
N ASN A 140 -9.52 5.09 40.46
CA ASN A 140 -9.73 4.91 41.93
C ASN A 140 -10.96 4.12 42.37
N ASN A 141 -11.58 3.30 41.52
CA ASN A 141 -12.70 2.47 41.92
C ASN A 141 -12.35 0.99 41.74
N PRO A 142 -12.08 0.26 42.85
CA PRO A 142 -11.72 -1.17 42.78
C PRO A 142 -12.86 -2.07 42.28
N ASP A 143 -14.08 -1.55 42.22
CA ASP A 143 -15.27 -2.30 41.79
C ASP A 143 -15.44 -2.30 40.26
N TYR A 144 -14.64 -1.54 39.54
CA TYR A 144 -14.65 -1.51 38.06
C TYR A 144 -13.38 -2.11 37.47
N GLU A 145 -13.57 -3.12 36.65
CA GLU A 145 -12.43 -3.72 35.94
C GLU A 145 -11.91 -2.79 34.85
N ARG A 146 -10.57 -2.73 34.77
CA ARG A 146 -9.85 -2.08 33.68
C ARG A 146 -10.28 -2.68 32.33
N PHE A 147 -10.65 -1.84 31.37
CA PHE A 147 -10.80 -2.28 29.98
C PHE A 147 -9.45 -2.23 29.30
N GLY A 148 -8.78 -3.37 29.23
CA GLY A 148 -7.43 -3.43 28.67
C GLY A 148 -7.02 -4.82 28.26
N GLY A 149 -5.90 -4.90 27.57
CA GLY A 149 -5.32 -6.14 27.06
C GLY A 149 -5.52 -6.34 25.57
N MET A 150 -5.23 -7.54 25.12
CA MET A 150 -5.31 -7.92 23.70
C MET A 150 -6.74 -8.22 23.27
N ALA A 151 -7.09 -7.79 22.08
CA ALA A 151 -8.31 -8.19 21.38
C ALA A 151 -7.93 -8.90 20.08
N TRP A 152 -8.67 -9.95 19.77
CA TRP A 152 -8.53 -10.72 18.52
C TRP A 152 -9.83 -10.58 17.75
N GLN A 153 -9.72 -10.17 16.50
CA GLN A 153 -10.87 -9.84 15.69
C GLN A 153 -10.73 -10.46 14.30
N ILE A 154 -11.86 -10.87 13.75
CA ILE A 154 -11.96 -11.40 12.38
C ILE A 154 -13.19 -10.80 11.73
N GLY A 155 -13.10 -10.53 10.45
CA GLY A 155 -14.21 -9.95 9.71
C GLY A 155 -13.97 -9.81 8.23
N VAL A 156 -14.71 -8.90 7.64
CA VAL A 156 -14.66 -8.60 6.20
C VAL A 156 -14.52 -7.09 5.98
N SER A 157 -13.90 -6.75 4.86
CA SER A 157 -13.73 -5.38 4.42
C SER A 157 -14.21 -5.23 2.97
N PRO A 158 -15.51 -4.96 2.74
CA PRO A 158 -15.98 -4.56 1.43
C PRO A 158 -15.58 -3.13 1.10
N GLY A 159 -15.24 -2.87 -0.16
CA GLY A 159 -14.84 -1.54 -0.61
C GLY A 159 -14.90 -1.35 -2.11
N PHE A 160 -14.48 -0.18 -2.54
CA PHE A 160 -14.42 0.22 -3.94
C PHE A 160 -13.11 0.94 -4.22
N PHE A 161 -12.49 0.64 -5.36
CA PHE A 161 -11.40 1.42 -5.91
C PHE A 161 -11.94 2.64 -6.63
N ILE A 162 -11.29 3.79 -6.46
CA ILE A 162 -11.61 5.05 -7.13
C ILE A 162 -10.28 5.61 -7.67
N GLY A 163 -9.87 5.13 -8.83
CA GLY A 163 -8.52 5.37 -9.34
C GLY A 163 -7.48 4.72 -8.45
N GLU A 164 -6.53 5.51 -7.97
CA GLU A 164 -5.45 5.06 -7.06
C GLU A 164 -5.86 5.00 -5.58
N TYR A 165 -7.08 5.43 -5.25
CA TYR A 165 -7.59 5.43 -3.88
C TYR A 165 -8.55 4.27 -3.67
N SER A 166 -8.74 3.85 -2.43
CA SER A 166 -9.85 2.98 -2.09
C SER A 166 -10.68 3.53 -0.93
N ILE A 167 -11.96 3.20 -0.95
CA ILE A 167 -12.87 3.46 0.17
C ILE A 167 -13.43 2.12 0.60
N SER A 168 -13.31 1.78 1.87
CA SER A 168 -13.79 0.52 2.38
C SER A 168 -14.61 0.67 3.66
N LEU A 169 -15.47 -0.31 3.89
CA LEU A 169 -16.14 -0.53 5.14
C LEU A 169 -15.50 -1.74 5.82
N THR A 170 -15.51 -1.76 7.13
CA THR A 170 -15.00 -2.88 7.93
C THR A 170 -16.10 -3.38 8.85
N ALA A 171 -16.30 -4.69 8.88
CA ALA A 171 -17.20 -5.33 9.83
C ALA A 171 -16.49 -6.53 10.45
N CYS A 172 -16.17 -6.42 11.75
CA CYS A 172 -15.45 -7.46 12.49
C CYS A 172 -16.21 -7.84 13.76
N THR A 173 -16.04 -9.09 14.16
CA THR A 173 -16.37 -9.57 15.49
C THR A 173 -15.13 -10.13 16.16
N GLY A 174 -15.09 -10.11 17.48
CA GLY A 174 -13.89 -10.57 18.17
C GLY A 174 -14.04 -10.77 19.67
N ILE A 175 -12.97 -11.26 20.23
CA ILE A 175 -12.81 -11.52 21.67
C ILE A 175 -11.85 -10.48 22.21
N TYR A 176 -12.32 -9.73 23.19
CA TYR A 176 -11.56 -8.77 23.97
C TYR A 176 -11.22 -9.40 25.32
N HIS A 177 -10.20 -8.89 25.98
CA HIS A 177 -9.92 -9.32 27.34
C HIS A 177 -11.14 -9.15 28.25
N ALA A 178 -11.88 -8.06 28.10
CA ALA A 178 -13.05 -7.74 28.90
C ALA A 178 -14.37 -8.36 28.40
N GLY A 179 -14.42 -8.95 27.21
CA GLY A 179 -15.70 -9.44 26.65
C GLY A 179 -15.64 -9.86 25.20
N THR A 180 -16.80 -9.87 24.57
CA THR A 180 -16.93 -10.09 23.12
C THR A 180 -17.50 -8.85 22.47
N GLY A 181 -17.04 -8.54 21.25
CA GLY A 181 -17.42 -7.29 20.62
C GLY A 181 -17.59 -7.35 19.13
N PHE A 182 -18.11 -6.23 18.62
CA PHE A 182 -18.30 -5.99 17.21
C PHE A 182 -17.69 -4.63 16.85
N ILE A 183 -17.03 -4.57 15.68
CA ILE A 183 -16.52 -3.33 15.08
C ILE A 183 -17.22 -3.12 13.75
N ALA A 184 -17.70 -1.90 13.54
CA ALA A 184 -18.06 -1.39 12.23
C ALA A 184 -17.25 -0.14 11.94
N GLY A 185 -16.67 -0.03 10.77
CA GLY A 185 -15.83 1.10 10.42
C GLY A 185 -15.90 1.47 8.96
N GLY A 186 -15.32 2.61 8.64
CA GLY A 186 -15.05 3.05 7.28
C GLY A 186 -13.63 3.56 7.18
N SER A 187 -12.99 3.35 6.04
CA SER A 187 -11.63 3.80 5.79
C SER A 187 -11.46 4.34 4.37
N ILE A 188 -10.45 5.18 4.23
CA ILE A 188 -9.95 5.68 2.96
C ILE A 188 -8.48 5.31 2.91
N ASP A 189 -8.08 4.62 1.84
CA ASP A 189 -6.71 4.22 1.58
C ASP A 189 -6.10 5.15 0.54
N LEU A 190 -4.90 5.62 0.84
CA LEU A 190 -4.12 6.52 0.01
C LEU A 190 -2.82 5.83 -0.41
N PRO A 191 -2.44 5.87 -1.71
CA PRO A 191 -1.23 5.21 -2.22
C PRO A 191 0.01 6.00 -1.79
N LEU A 192 0.50 5.77 -0.57
CA LEU A 192 1.67 6.48 -0.04
C LEU A 192 2.90 6.25 -0.91
N GLY A 193 3.08 5.02 -1.38
CA GLY A 193 4.19 4.65 -2.26
C GLY A 193 4.18 5.45 -3.55
N GLY A 194 3.04 5.52 -4.23
CA GLY A 194 2.89 6.32 -5.44
C GLY A 194 3.22 7.81 -5.23
N ILE A 195 2.77 8.38 -4.11
CA ILE A 195 3.06 9.78 -3.75
C ILE A 195 4.57 10.01 -3.51
N ILE A 196 5.24 9.06 -2.85
CA ILE A 196 6.69 9.13 -2.59
C ILE A 196 7.46 9.01 -3.90
N LEU A 197 7.12 8.03 -4.74
CA LEU A 197 7.79 7.78 -6.01
C LEU A 197 7.61 8.93 -7.01
N ASP A 198 6.43 9.53 -7.05
CA ASP A 198 6.18 10.69 -7.92
C ASP A 198 7.06 11.90 -7.53
N LYS A 199 7.29 12.10 -6.24
CA LYS A 199 8.02 13.26 -5.73
C LYS A 199 9.53 13.04 -5.58
N TYR A 200 9.95 11.83 -5.22
CA TYR A 200 11.32 11.51 -4.82
C TYR A 200 11.92 10.32 -5.57
N GLY A 201 11.28 9.84 -6.65
CA GLY A 201 11.73 8.68 -7.42
C GLY A 201 13.12 8.80 -8.04
N ASP A 202 13.62 10.04 -8.24
CA ASP A 202 14.97 10.31 -8.76
C ASP A 202 16.07 10.21 -7.67
N VAL A 203 15.71 9.97 -6.40
CA VAL A 203 16.67 9.82 -5.30
C VAL A 203 17.16 8.38 -5.27
N GLU A 204 18.47 8.16 -5.36
CA GLU A 204 19.11 6.83 -5.40
C GLU A 204 18.60 5.84 -4.33
N PHE A 205 18.36 6.32 -3.10
CA PHE A 205 17.79 5.48 -2.03
C PHE A 205 16.36 5.02 -2.36
N VAL A 206 15.53 5.92 -2.92
CA VAL A 206 14.14 5.63 -3.28
C VAL A 206 14.08 4.70 -4.48
N GLU A 207 14.94 4.91 -5.48
CA GLU A 207 15.07 4.04 -6.65
C GLU A 207 15.46 2.61 -6.25
N ASN A 208 16.42 2.45 -5.33
CA ASN A 208 16.84 1.14 -4.84
C ASN A 208 15.76 0.41 -4.00
N MET A 209 14.73 1.11 -3.53
CA MET A 209 13.64 0.58 -2.72
C MET A 209 12.27 0.72 -3.40
N GLU A 210 12.23 0.92 -4.70
CA GLU A 210 11.02 1.21 -5.47
C GLU A 210 9.91 0.18 -5.18
N GLU A 211 10.20 -1.12 -5.28
CA GLU A 211 9.22 -2.19 -5.02
C GLU A 211 8.63 -2.15 -3.60
N VAL A 212 9.47 -1.84 -2.60
CA VAL A 212 9.01 -1.76 -1.21
C VAL A 212 8.18 -0.51 -0.98
N ILE A 213 8.60 0.61 -1.59
CA ILE A 213 7.92 1.89 -1.44
C ILE A 213 6.59 1.87 -2.17
N GLU A 214 6.52 1.30 -3.37
CA GLU A 214 5.28 1.19 -4.16
C GLU A 214 4.18 0.45 -3.40
N ALA A 215 4.54 -0.56 -2.62
CA ALA A 215 3.63 -1.36 -1.80
C ALA A 215 3.11 -0.66 -0.53
N LEU A 216 3.55 0.58 -0.26
CA LEU A 216 3.15 1.30 0.95
C LEU A 216 1.84 2.07 0.77
N GLU A 217 0.96 1.91 1.74
CA GLU A 217 -0.31 2.63 1.83
C GLU A 217 -0.46 3.35 3.17
N ILE A 218 -1.18 4.45 3.15
CA ILE A 218 -1.71 5.09 4.36
C ILE A 218 -3.23 4.95 4.37
N ARG A 219 -3.76 4.48 5.49
CA ARG A 219 -5.20 4.32 5.69
C ARG A 219 -5.67 5.25 6.82
N VAL A 220 -6.70 6.05 6.53
CA VAL A 220 -7.42 6.82 7.54
C VAL A 220 -8.73 6.10 7.84
N THR A 221 -9.03 5.85 9.12
CA THR A 221 -10.16 5.03 9.51
C THR A 221 -10.99 5.66 10.62
N GLY A 222 -12.30 5.50 10.53
CA GLY A 222 -13.25 5.72 11.61
C GLY A 222 -13.89 4.41 12.02
N ARG A 223 -13.96 4.12 13.32
CA ARG A 223 -14.47 2.84 13.87
C ARG A 223 -15.47 3.05 14.97
N ALA A 224 -16.62 2.38 14.86
CA ALA A 224 -17.58 2.18 15.94
C ALA A 224 -17.31 0.82 16.58
N ASN A 225 -17.06 0.82 17.88
CA ASN A 225 -16.76 -0.38 18.67
C ASN A 225 -17.87 -0.59 19.68
N THR A 226 -18.32 -1.82 19.82
CA THR A 226 -19.30 -2.24 20.83
C THR A 226 -18.82 -3.51 21.47
N VAL A 227 -18.63 -3.51 22.77
CA VAL A 227 -18.15 -4.68 23.52
C VAL A 227 -19.12 -5.00 24.64
N LYS A 228 -19.63 -6.23 24.63
CA LYS A 228 -20.41 -6.81 25.71
C LYS A 228 -19.44 -7.44 26.71
N LYS A 229 -19.33 -6.86 27.90
CA LYS A 229 -18.39 -7.30 28.94
C LYS A 229 -18.85 -8.59 29.64
N TYR A 230 -17.89 -9.38 30.11
CA TYR A 230 -18.15 -10.63 30.85
C TYR A 230 -18.77 -10.37 32.20
N ASP A 231 -18.41 -9.25 32.85
CA ASP A 231 -18.98 -8.78 34.14
C ASP A 231 -20.38 -8.19 34.02
N GLY A 232 -20.89 -8.07 32.79
CA GLY A 232 -22.15 -7.44 32.45
C GLY A 232 -22.00 -6.02 31.92
N GLY A 233 -23.07 -5.54 31.28
CA GLY A 233 -23.05 -4.25 30.60
C GLY A 233 -22.40 -4.26 29.23
N THR A 234 -22.47 -3.10 28.56
CA THR A 234 -21.95 -2.88 27.23
C THR A 234 -21.18 -1.58 27.18
N THR A 235 -19.99 -1.62 26.62
CA THR A 235 -19.15 -0.45 26.38
C THR A 235 -19.14 -0.17 24.88
N TYR A 236 -19.27 1.09 24.48
CA TYR A 236 -19.23 1.50 23.10
C TYR A 236 -18.49 2.84 22.94
N TRP A 237 -17.80 2.98 21.81
CA TRP A 237 -17.11 4.21 21.43
C TRP A 237 -16.95 4.32 19.92
N LEU A 238 -16.82 5.56 19.46
CA LEU A 238 -16.36 5.88 18.11
C LEU A 238 -14.91 6.34 18.20
N GLY A 239 -14.04 5.73 17.43
CA GLY A 239 -12.63 6.08 17.33
C GLY A 239 -12.27 6.52 15.93
N ALA A 240 -11.20 7.31 15.82
CA ALA A 240 -10.51 7.55 14.57
C ALA A 240 -9.05 7.11 14.70
N GLY A 241 -8.46 6.75 13.58
CA GLY A 241 -7.08 6.30 13.56
C GLY A 241 -6.47 6.34 12.16
N ILE A 242 -5.19 6.04 12.15
CA ILE A 242 -4.41 5.88 10.93
C ILE A 242 -3.70 4.53 10.96
N SER A 243 -3.43 3.98 9.80
CA SER A 243 -2.55 2.81 9.66
C SER A 243 -1.57 3.01 8.51
N LEU A 244 -0.41 2.39 8.67
CA LEU A 244 0.55 2.18 7.61
C LEU A 244 0.36 0.77 7.10
N GLY A 245 0.04 0.64 5.82
CA GLY A 245 -0.16 -0.62 5.12
C GLY A 245 1.03 -0.97 4.24
N TYR A 246 1.22 -2.27 4.06
CA TYR A 246 2.15 -2.87 3.11
C TYR A 246 1.45 -4.04 2.42
N GLU A 247 1.44 -4.03 1.08
CA GLU A 247 0.91 -5.11 0.25
C GLU A 247 2.06 -5.99 -0.29
N PHE A 248 1.88 -7.34 -0.30
CA PHE A 248 2.92 -8.29 -0.74
C PHE A 248 2.36 -9.59 -1.31
#